data_26766881f678d4c94cfc1e2011b2c391
#
_entry.id   26766881f678d4c94cfc1e2011b2c391
#
_cell.length_a   1.000
_cell.length_b   1.000
_cell.length_c   1.000
_cell.angle_alpha   90.00
_cell.angle_beta   90.00
_cell.angle_gamma   90.00
#
_symmetry.space_group_name_H-M   'P 1'
#
loop_
_entity.id
_entity.type
_entity.pdbx_description
1 polymer ?
#
loop_
_entity_poly.entity_id
_entity_poly.type
_entity_poly.pdbx_seq_one_letter_code
_entity_poly.pdbx_strand_id
1 'polypeptide(L)'
;AKDAVRIDILELLAQLYVQVDDKDNAIKTLSRIENIEGKNEQISHMKSEIYREMGNKEASINEMQSLSEQYPYDMSLKARYAQTLFFNEEFDMAMGVIGEIFKEDSTNVFAQQLARDYYFDKGIKEKADSMLYVILNNSKTTTADKVQMIRQEIIFNEQNKRDSTEVIKLFELMMQQPQTDTELALLYVSYM
;
A
#
# COMPACT_ATOMS: atom_id res chain seq x y z
N ALA A 1 -20.90 32.72 22.19
CA ALA A 1 -20.58 31.37 21.74
C ALA A 1 -19.39 31.52 20.79
N LYS A 2 -18.21 31.02 21.15
CA LYS A 2 -17.11 30.86 20.21
C LYS A 2 -17.62 29.87 19.17
N ASP A 3 -17.59 30.31 17.90
CA ASP A 3 -17.93 29.43 16.78
C ASP A 3 -17.07 28.17 16.87
N ALA A 4 -17.71 27.04 17.13
CA ALA A 4 -17.03 25.77 17.05
C ALA A 4 -16.53 25.65 15.60
N VAL A 5 -15.22 25.51 15.42
CA VAL A 5 -14.66 25.32 14.09
C VAL A 5 -15.22 24.02 13.55
N ARG A 6 -15.90 24.10 12.43
CA ARG A 6 -16.51 22.94 11.80
C ARG A 6 -15.45 22.22 10.96
N ILE A 7 -15.00 21.09 11.46
CA ILE A 7 -14.00 20.25 10.79
C ILE A 7 -14.49 19.80 9.42
N ASP A 8 -15.75 19.40 9.32
CA ASP A 8 -16.40 19.00 8.07
C ASP A 8 -16.29 20.07 6.96
N ILE A 9 -16.38 21.36 7.35
CA ILE A 9 -16.19 22.47 6.39
C ILE A 9 -14.73 22.61 5.99
N LEU A 10 -13.80 22.43 6.93
CA LEU A 10 -12.36 22.49 6.62
C LEU A 10 -11.92 21.33 5.73
N GLU A 11 -12.44 20.12 5.97
CA GLU A 11 -12.16 18.96 5.11
C GLU A 11 -12.67 19.21 3.68
N LEU A 12 -13.91 19.68 3.53
CA LEU A 12 -14.44 20.04 2.21
C LEU A 12 -13.60 21.16 1.55
N LEU A 13 -13.19 22.16 2.32
CA LEU A 13 -12.35 23.26 1.81
C LEU A 13 -10.98 22.74 1.35
N ALA A 14 -10.35 21.84 2.09
CA ALA A 14 -9.08 21.22 1.70
C ALA A 14 -9.22 20.43 0.39
N GLN A 15 -10.30 19.64 0.25
CA GLN A 15 -10.60 18.92 -0.98
C GLN A 15 -10.82 19.85 -2.17
N LEU A 16 -11.53 20.94 -1.98
CA LEU A 16 -11.75 21.95 -3.04
C LEU A 16 -10.42 22.61 -3.46
N TYR A 17 -9.54 22.93 -2.52
CA TYR A 17 -8.22 23.45 -2.85
C TYR A 17 -7.39 22.45 -3.66
N VAL A 18 -7.44 21.16 -3.33
CA VAL A 18 -6.80 20.10 -4.14
C VAL A 18 -7.39 20.06 -5.55
N GLN A 19 -8.72 20.12 -5.69
CA GLN A 19 -9.39 20.07 -7.00
C GLN A 19 -9.03 21.26 -7.91
N VAL A 20 -8.78 22.43 -7.33
CA VAL A 20 -8.37 23.64 -8.09
C VAL A 20 -6.86 23.80 -8.17
N ASP A 21 -6.09 22.79 -7.77
CA ASP A 21 -4.63 22.76 -7.75
C ASP A 21 -3.97 23.85 -6.86
N ASP A 22 -4.71 24.35 -5.87
CA ASP A 22 -4.19 25.29 -4.87
C ASP A 22 -3.59 24.52 -3.67
N LYS A 23 -2.46 23.89 -3.94
CA LYS A 23 -1.77 22.99 -3.00
C LYS A 23 -1.36 23.67 -1.70
N ASP A 24 -0.92 24.93 -1.77
CA ASP A 24 -0.50 25.70 -0.60
C ASP A 24 -1.66 25.92 0.38
N ASN A 25 -2.83 26.30 -0.10
CA ASN A 25 -4.00 26.49 0.74
C ASN A 25 -4.60 25.17 1.20
N ALA A 26 -4.48 24.09 0.42
CA ALA A 26 -4.83 22.74 0.86
C ALA A 26 -3.98 22.33 2.09
N ILE A 27 -2.65 22.45 2.03
CA ILE A 27 -1.74 22.15 3.15
C ILE A 27 -2.06 23.00 4.37
N LYS A 28 -2.26 24.32 4.21
CA LYS A 28 -2.64 25.22 5.33
C LYS A 28 -3.93 24.78 5.99
N THR A 29 -4.92 24.39 5.19
CA THR A 29 -6.23 23.94 5.69
C THR A 29 -6.12 22.62 6.44
N LEU A 30 -5.41 21.63 5.88
CA LEU A 30 -5.12 20.36 6.54
C LEU A 30 -4.33 20.54 7.85
N SER A 31 -3.32 21.43 7.85
CA SER A 31 -2.56 21.76 9.07
C SER A 31 -3.44 22.43 10.13
N ARG A 32 -4.45 23.21 9.73
CA ARG A 32 -5.43 23.76 10.66
C ARG A 32 -6.31 22.67 11.28
N ILE A 33 -6.73 21.67 10.52
CA ILE A 33 -7.47 20.52 11.05
C ILE A 33 -6.58 19.75 12.03
N GLU A 34 -5.34 19.43 11.65
CA GLU A 34 -4.36 18.77 12.49
C GLU A 34 -4.13 19.46 13.83
N ASN A 35 -4.08 20.81 13.85
CA ASN A 35 -3.96 21.59 15.09
C ASN A 35 -5.18 21.49 16.00
N ILE A 36 -6.34 21.13 15.47
CA ILE A 36 -7.59 20.99 16.24
C ILE A 36 -7.79 19.57 16.73
N GLU A 37 -7.59 18.59 15.86
CA GLU A 37 -7.89 17.17 16.13
C GLU A 37 -6.66 16.33 16.49
N GLY A 38 -5.47 16.87 16.25
CA GLY A 38 -4.23 16.11 16.32
C GLY A 38 -3.86 15.46 15.00
N LYS A 39 -2.63 14.93 14.95
CA LYS A 39 -2.09 14.22 13.80
C LYS A 39 -2.77 12.86 13.66
N ASN A 40 -3.26 12.55 12.46
CA ASN A 40 -3.90 11.28 12.14
C ASN A 40 -3.52 10.79 10.73
N GLU A 41 -3.82 9.53 10.42
CA GLU A 41 -3.43 8.89 9.17
C GLU A 41 -4.00 9.62 7.94
N GLN A 42 -5.27 9.98 7.96
CA GLN A 42 -5.93 10.59 6.81
C GLN A 42 -5.30 11.94 6.45
N ILE A 43 -5.11 12.82 7.44
CA ILE A 43 -4.53 14.16 7.24
C ILE A 43 -3.07 14.05 6.81
N SER A 44 -2.30 13.20 7.49
CA SER A 44 -0.88 13.02 7.17
C SER A 44 -0.69 12.42 5.78
N HIS A 45 -1.53 11.46 5.37
CA HIS A 45 -1.49 10.90 4.03
C HIS A 45 -1.81 11.96 2.97
N MET A 46 -2.88 12.74 3.14
CA MET A 46 -3.24 13.81 2.20
C MET A 46 -2.14 14.86 2.08
N LYS A 47 -1.56 15.32 3.19
CA LYS A 47 -0.44 16.28 3.18
C LYS A 47 0.79 15.69 2.49
N SER A 48 1.12 14.43 2.77
CA SER A 48 2.24 13.73 2.16
C SER A 48 2.08 13.63 0.64
N GLU A 49 0.88 13.29 0.14
CA GLU A 49 0.61 13.25 -1.30
C GLU A 49 0.73 14.63 -1.96
N ILE A 50 0.15 15.66 -1.35
CA ILE A 50 0.25 17.04 -1.85
C ILE A 50 1.71 17.48 -1.92
N TYR A 51 2.51 17.22 -0.88
CA TYR A 51 3.94 17.54 -0.89
C TYR A 51 4.69 16.80 -2.00
N ARG A 52 4.39 15.52 -2.22
CA ARG A 52 4.97 14.74 -3.31
C ARG A 52 4.64 15.33 -4.68
N GLU A 53 3.38 15.71 -4.91
CA GLU A 53 2.95 16.38 -6.14
C GLU A 53 3.58 17.77 -6.35
N MET A 54 3.94 18.47 -5.27
CA MET A 54 4.71 19.71 -5.30
C MET A 54 6.21 19.46 -5.57
N GLY A 55 6.64 18.21 -5.66
CA GLY A 55 8.06 17.83 -5.78
C GLY A 55 8.85 17.95 -4.47
N ASN A 56 8.18 18.21 -3.35
CA ASN A 56 8.82 18.30 -2.04
C ASN A 56 8.88 16.93 -1.36
N LYS A 57 9.82 16.09 -1.84
CA LYS A 57 10.04 14.72 -1.33
C LYS A 57 10.29 14.69 0.17
N GLU A 58 11.10 15.63 0.67
CA GLU A 58 11.46 15.68 2.09
C GLU A 58 10.22 15.91 2.97
N ALA A 59 9.39 16.89 2.66
CA ALA A 59 8.17 17.15 3.41
C ALA A 59 7.17 15.99 3.32
N SER A 60 7.04 15.36 2.15
CA SER A 60 6.22 14.17 1.95
C SER A 60 6.64 13.02 2.87
N ILE A 61 7.92 12.72 2.92
CA ILE A 61 8.48 11.64 3.75
C ILE A 61 8.34 11.98 5.24
N ASN A 62 8.74 13.19 5.65
CA ASN A 62 8.70 13.63 7.04
C ASN A 62 7.29 13.61 7.63
N GLU A 63 6.26 13.87 6.82
CA GLU A 63 4.87 13.84 7.26
C GLU A 63 4.45 12.45 7.73
N MET A 64 4.74 11.40 6.94
CA MET A 64 4.40 10.01 7.29
C MET A 64 5.38 9.41 8.30
N GLN A 65 6.65 9.80 8.26
CA GLN A 65 7.63 9.39 9.25
C GLN A 65 7.20 9.83 10.65
N SER A 66 6.88 11.11 10.84
CA SER A 66 6.48 11.65 12.14
C SER A 66 5.20 11.04 12.67
N LEU A 67 4.26 10.66 11.81
CA LEU A 67 3.07 9.90 12.21
C LEU A 67 3.45 8.49 12.69
N SER A 68 4.29 7.77 11.94
CA SER A 68 4.76 6.44 12.31
C SER A 68 5.55 6.44 13.63
N GLU A 69 6.36 7.46 13.87
CA GLU A 69 7.10 7.63 15.13
C GLU A 69 6.20 7.92 16.33
N GLN A 70 5.08 8.61 16.11
CA GLN A 70 4.08 8.86 17.17
C GLN A 70 3.37 7.57 17.60
N TYR A 71 3.26 6.59 16.68
CA TYR A 71 2.61 5.30 16.93
C TYR A 71 3.56 4.13 16.60
N PRO A 72 4.65 3.93 17.35
CA PRO A 72 5.77 3.06 16.98
C PRO A 72 5.41 1.57 16.90
N TYR A 73 4.31 1.16 17.54
CA TYR A 73 3.80 -0.22 17.52
C TYR A 73 2.70 -0.46 16.50
N ASP A 74 2.29 0.57 15.76
CA ASP A 74 1.33 0.42 14.68
C ASP A 74 2.05 0.06 13.37
N MET A 75 2.07 -1.24 13.06
CA MET A 75 2.73 -1.76 11.85
C MET A 75 2.01 -1.33 10.57
N SER A 76 0.73 -0.93 10.64
CA SER A 76 0.01 -0.42 9.49
C SER A 76 0.51 0.98 9.13
N LEU A 77 0.68 1.87 10.10
CA LEU A 77 1.25 3.20 9.89
C LEU A 77 2.72 3.11 9.45
N LYS A 78 3.49 2.19 10.02
CA LYS A 78 4.86 1.93 9.59
C LYS A 78 4.91 1.45 8.13
N ALA A 79 3.98 0.60 7.70
CA ALA A 79 3.88 0.17 6.31
C ALA A 79 3.43 1.31 5.36
N ARG A 80 2.57 2.23 5.81
CA ARG A 80 2.25 3.46 5.07
C ARG A 80 3.47 4.36 4.91
N TYR A 81 4.29 4.50 5.93
CA TYR A 81 5.57 5.21 5.82
C TYR A 81 6.49 4.56 4.79
N ALA A 82 6.64 3.22 4.81
CA ALA A 82 7.40 2.50 3.80
C ALA A 82 6.84 2.75 2.38
N GLN A 83 5.52 2.76 2.20
CA GLN A 83 4.87 3.08 0.93
C GLN A 83 5.22 4.50 0.46
N THR A 84 5.20 5.47 1.37
CA THR A 84 5.59 6.86 1.05
C THR A 84 7.04 6.94 0.59
N LEU A 85 7.95 6.19 1.21
CA LEU A 85 9.34 6.09 0.76
C LEU A 85 9.42 5.52 -0.66
N PHE A 86 8.65 4.48 -1.00
CA PHE A 86 8.58 3.94 -2.36
C PHE A 86 8.13 4.98 -3.38
N PHE A 87 7.05 5.71 -3.09
CA PHE A 87 6.53 6.74 -3.99
C PHE A 87 7.49 7.92 -4.19
N ASN A 88 8.41 8.13 -3.25
CA ASN A 88 9.47 9.11 -3.34
C ASN A 88 10.80 8.54 -3.86
N GLU A 89 10.83 7.27 -4.30
CA GLU A 89 11.98 6.55 -4.85
C GLU A 89 13.11 6.26 -3.84
N GLU A 90 12.80 6.35 -2.55
CA GLU A 90 13.73 6.06 -1.44
C GLU A 90 13.71 4.54 -1.09
N PHE A 91 14.02 3.71 -2.09
CA PHE A 91 13.82 2.26 -2.05
C PHE A 91 14.59 1.55 -0.93
N ASP A 92 15.84 1.93 -0.69
CA ASP A 92 16.66 1.28 0.34
C ASP A 92 16.13 1.58 1.75
N MET A 93 15.67 2.82 1.97
CA MET A 93 15.02 3.19 3.22
C MET A 93 13.69 2.44 3.40
N ALA A 94 12.89 2.35 2.34
CA ALA A 94 11.62 1.61 2.36
C ALA A 94 11.85 0.14 2.74
N MET A 95 12.83 -0.52 2.11
CA MET A 95 13.16 -1.91 2.43
C MET A 95 13.73 -2.08 3.84
N GLY A 96 14.42 -1.08 4.38
CA GLY A 96 14.82 -1.03 5.78
C GLY A 96 13.63 -1.07 6.73
N VAL A 97 12.62 -0.19 6.48
CA VAL A 97 11.37 -0.13 7.27
C VAL A 97 10.58 -1.43 7.14
N ILE A 98 10.46 -2.00 5.94
CA ILE A 98 9.81 -3.31 5.71
C ILE A 98 10.51 -4.41 6.52
N GLY A 99 11.83 -4.41 6.56
CA GLY A 99 12.61 -5.34 7.36
C GLY A 99 12.33 -5.23 8.86
N GLU A 100 12.08 -4.02 9.37
CA GLU A 100 11.63 -3.82 10.74
C GLU A 100 10.21 -4.36 10.97
N ILE A 101 9.27 -4.09 10.06
CA ILE A 101 7.91 -4.64 10.14
C ILE A 101 7.95 -6.16 10.20
N PHE A 102 8.75 -6.82 9.35
CA PHE A 102 8.83 -8.28 9.33
C PHE A 102 9.42 -8.91 10.60
N LYS A 103 10.21 -8.18 11.37
CA LYS A 103 10.68 -8.65 12.69
C LYS A 103 9.57 -8.71 13.72
N GLU A 104 8.60 -7.79 13.65
CA GLU A 104 7.48 -7.69 14.59
C GLU A 104 6.23 -8.43 14.07
N ASP A 105 5.89 -8.29 12.80
CA ASP A 105 4.77 -8.95 12.12
C ASP A 105 5.16 -9.39 10.70
N SER A 106 5.74 -10.59 10.61
CA SER A 106 6.10 -11.21 9.31
C SER A 106 4.89 -11.50 8.42
N THR A 107 3.67 -11.44 8.97
CA THR A 107 2.41 -11.68 8.28
C THR A 107 1.72 -10.40 7.83
N ASN A 108 2.36 -9.24 7.94
CA ASN A 108 1.82 -7.98 7.45
C ASN A 108 1.69 -8.01 5.92
N VAL A 109 0.46 -8.15 5.43
CA VAL A 109 0.17 -8.32 3.99
C VAL A 109 0.64 -7.13 3.18
N PHE A 110 0.44 -5.92 3.70
CA PHE A 110 0.82 -4.70 3.00
C PHE A 110 2.34 -4.57 2.82
N ALA A 111 3.11 -4.88 3.87
CA ALA A 111 4.57 -4.92 3.78
C ALA A 111 5.07 -6.02 2.83
N GLN A 112 4.38 -7.18 2.82
CA GLN A 112 4.70 -8.27 1.88
C GLN A 112 4.45 -7.83 0.43
N GLN A 113 3.36 -7.12 0.15
CA GLN A 113 3.05 -6.57 -1.18
C GLN A 113 4.11 -5.56 -1.62
N LEU A 114 4.45 -4.59 -0.78
CA LEU A 114 5.50 -3.61 -1.07
C LEU A 114 6.85 -4.27 -1.37
N ALA A 115 7.23 -5.30 -0.59
CA ALA A 115 8.47 -6.04 -0.84
C ALA A 115 8.42 -6.79 -2.17
N ARG A 116 7.28 -7.41 -2.52
CA ARG A 116 7.09 -8.07 -3.82
C ARG A 116 7.24 -7.08 -4.96
N ASP A 117 6.55 -5.95 -4.88
CA ASP A 117 6.58 -4.93 -5.92
C ASP A 117 8.00 -4.37 -6.12
N TYR A 118 8.74 -4.12 -5.03
CA TYR A 118 10.14 -3.75 -5.11
C TYR A 118 10.99 -4.79 -5.85
N TYR A 119 10.88 -6.06 -5.49
CA TYR A 119 11.66 -7.11 -6.15
C TYR A 119 11.28 -7.27 -7.61
N PHE A 120 10.00 -7.10 -7.94
CA PHE A 120 9.49 -7.15 -9.31
C PHE A 120 10.06 -6.01 -10.15
N ASP A 121 10.00 -4.77 -9.67
CA ASP A 121 10.50 -3.58 -10.36
C ASP A 121 12.03 -3.60 -10.55
N LYS A 122 12.75 -4.19 -9.58
CA LYS A 122 14.21 -4.39 -9.69
C LYS A 122 14.59 -5.60 -10.56
N GLY A 123 13.62 -6.34 -11.11
CA GLY A 123 13.88 -7.54 -11.91
C GLY A 123 14.44 -8.73 -11.11
N ILE A 124 14.32 -8.71 -9.77
CA ILE A 124 14.78 -9.79 -8.90
C ILE A 124 13.68 -10.85 -8.80
N LYS A 125 13.46 -11.55 -9.92
CA LYS A 125 12.33 -12.44 -10.13
C LYS A 125 12.16 -13.48 -9.03
N GLU A 126 13.23 -14.18 -8.66
CA GLU A 126 13.15 -15.25 -7.64
C GLU A 126 12.60 -14.75 -6.30
N LYS A 127 12.98 -13.53 -5.89
CA LYS A 127 12.44 -12.93 -4.65
C LYS A 127 11.01 -12.45 -4.82
N ALA A 128 10.65 -11.89 -5.98
CA ALA A 128 9.28 -11.48 -6.26
C ALA A 128 8.33 -12.69 -6.27
N ASP A 129 8.72 -13.78 -6.94
CA ASP A 129 7.95 -15.03 -6.99
C ASP A 129 7.84 -15.65 -5.58
N SER A 130 8.94 -15.69 -4.82
CA SER A 130 8.93 -16.18 -3.43
C SER A 130 7.97 -15.37 -2.56
N MET A 131 7.96 -14.04 -2.70
CA MET A 131 7.06 -13.18 -1.94
C MET A 131 5.60 -13.37 -2.37
N LEU A 132 5.33 -13.59 -3.65
CA LEU A 132 3.99 -13.95 -4.12
C LEU A 132 3.46 -15.22 -3.43
N TYR A 133 4.27 -16.27 -3.35
CA TYR A 133 3.91 -17.49 -2.62
C TYR A 133 3.62 -17.21 -1.13
N VAL A 134 4.41 -16.35 -0.49
CA VAL A 134 4.19 -15.93 0.90
C VAL A 134 2.83 -15.25 1.06
N ILE A 135 2.50 -14.30 0.18
CA ILE A 135 1.23 -13.55 0.23
C ILE A 135 0.03 -14.46 -0.02
N LEU A 136 0.12 -15.35 -1.02
CA LEU A 136 -0.95 -16.30 -1.34
C LEU A 136 -1.21 -17.29 -0.21
N ASN A 137 -0.18 -17.68 0.55
CA ASN A 137 -0.32 -18.55 1.74
C ASN A 137 -0.70 -17.79 3.02
N ASN A 138 -0.68 -16.47 3.00
CA ASN A 138 -1.00 -15.68 4.18
C ASN A 138 -2.51 -15.73 4.48
N SER A 139 -2.87 -16.15 5.68
CA SER A 139 -4.27 -16.23 6.12
C SER A 139 -4.96 -14.86 6.26
N LYS A 140 -4.18 -13.77 6.37
CA LYS A 140 -4.69 -12.40 6.41
C LYS A 140 -4.98 -11.83 5.00
N THR A 141 -4.47 -12.46 3.92
CA THR A 141 -4.78 -12.04 2.55
C THR A 141 -6.17 -12.51 2.18
N THR A 142 -7.02 -11.59 1.73
CA THR A 142 -8.39 -11.93 1.34
C THR A 142 -8.43 -12.78 0.07
N THR A 143 -9.49 -13.58 -0.11
CA THR A 143 -9.67 -14.36 -1.34
C THR A 143 -9.70 -13.46 -2.58
N ALA A 144 -10.35 -12.30 -2.48
CA ALA A 144 -10.42 -11.33 -3.57
C ALA A 144 -9.02 -10.83 -3.98
N ASP A 145 -8.16 -10.50 -3.00
CA ASP A 145 -6.78 -10.07 -3.28
C ASP A 145 -5.96 -11.19 -3.91
N LYS A 146 -6.09 -12.43 -3.42
CA LYS A 146 -5.42 -13.61 -3.98
C LYS A 146 -5.84 -13.86 -5.44
N VAL A 147 -7.14 -13.80 -5.72
CA VAL A 147 -7.67 -13.91 -7.09
C VAL A 147 -7.14 -12.82 -7.98
N GLN A 148 -7.11 -11.58 -7.50
CA GLN A 148 -6.59 -10.45 -8.26
C GLN A 148 -5.10 -10.62 -8.59
N MET A 149 -4.29 -11.10 -7.64
CA MET A 149 -2.87 -11.39 -7.88
C MET A 149 -2.67 -12.49 -8.94
N ILE A 150 -3.45 -13.57 -8.86
CA ILE A 150 -3.38 -14.63 -9.88
C ILE A 150 -3.80 -14.10 -11.26
N ARG A 151 -4.82 -13.26 -11.36
CA ARG A 151 -5.21 -12.60 -12.61
C ARG A 151 -4.07 -11.76 -13.19
N GLN A 152 -3.35 -11.02 -12.36
CA GLN A 152 -2.19 -10.25 -12.79
C GLN A 152 -1.08 -11.15 -13.31
N GLU A 153 -0.80 -12.28 -12.65
CA GLU A 153 0.18 -13.27 -13.13
C GLU A 153 -0.22 -13.92 -14.46
N ILE A 154 -1.51 -14.22 -14.66
CA ILE A 154 -2.03 -14.71 -15.94
C ILE A 154 -1.74 -13.69 -17.05
N ILE A 155 -2.15 -12.45 -16.86
CA ILE A 155 -1.95 -11.37 -17.84
C ILE A 155 -0.46 -11.19 -18.16
N PHE A 156 0.38 -11.16 -17.12
CA PHE A 156 1.83 -11.03 -17.27
C PHE A 156 2.43 -12.21 -18.05
N ASN A 157 1.96 -13.42 -17.76
CA ASN A 157 2.40 -14.65 -18.42
C ASN A 157 2.03 -14.64 -19.91
N GLU A 158 0.79 -14.28 -20.25
CA GLU A 158 0.29 -14.17 -21.61
C GLU A 158 1.04 -13.10 -22.42
N GLN A 159 1.23 -11.90 -21.85
CA GLN A 159 1.94 -10.81 -22.50
C GLN A 159 3.41 -11.15 -22.82
N ASN A 160 4.04 -11.95 -21.95
CA ASN A 160 5.43 -12.38 -22.12
C ASN A 160 5.57 -13.73 -22.84
N LYS A 161 4.46 -14.32 -23.34
CA LYS A 161 4.43 -15.60 -24.06
C LYS A 161 5.13 -16.73 -23.30
N ARG A 162 4.93 -16.77 -21.98
CA ARG A 162 5.46 -17.83 -21.10
C ARG A 162 4.52 -19.03 -21.12
N ASP A 163 5.03 -20.21 -20.76
CA ASP A 163 4.15 -21.36 -20.58
C ASP A 163 3.29 -21.24 -19.32
N SER A 164 2.21 -22.02 -19.25
CA SER A 164 1.22 -21.93 -18.18
C SER A 164 1.67 -22.58 -16.87
N THR A 165 2.82 -23.24 -16.84
CA THR A 165 3.24 -24.10 -15.72
C THR A 165 3.27 -23.37 -14.37
N GLU A 166 3.83 -22.15 -14.34
CA GLU A 166 3.94 -21.41 -13.08
C GLU A 166 2.56 -20.95 -12.60
N VAL A 167 1.69 -20.49 -13.50
CA VAL A 167 0.33 -20.07 -13.15
C VAL A 167 -0.50 -21.26 -12.64
N ILE A 168 -0.35 -22.43 -13.27
CA ILE A 168 -1.02 -23.67 -12.82
C ILE A 168 -0.58 -24.02 -11.40
N LYS A 169 0.73 -23.94 -11.09
CA LYS A 169 1.23 -24.16 -9.72
C LYS A 169 0.63 -23.22 -8.69
N LEU A 170 0.39 -21.96 -9.06
CA LEU A 170 -0.28 -21.00 -8.16
C LEU A 170 -1.72 -21.42 -7.88
N PHE A 171 -2.46 -21.87 -8.90
CA PHE A 171 -3.80 -22.41 -8.71
C PHE A 171 -3.79 -23.67 -7.82
N GLU A 172 -2.89 -24.62 -8.09
CA GLU A 172 -2.77 -25.85 -7.28
C GLU A 172 -2.47 -25.53 -5.81
N LEU A 173 -1.56 -24.56 -5.56
CA LEU A 173 -1.26 -24.08 -4.21
C LEU A 173 -2.51 -23.53 -3.53
N MET A 174 -3.26 -22.70 -4.22
CA MET A 174 -4.47 -22.08 -3.66
C MET A 174 -5.59 -23.09 -3.44
N MET A 175 -5.76 -24.05 -4.34
CA MET A 175 -6.79 -25.09 -4.22
C MET A 175 -6.53 -26.09 -3.08
N GLN A 176 -5.31 -26.14 -2.54
CA GLN A 176 -5.01 -26.90 -1.32
C GLN A 176 -5.53 -26.21 -0.04
N GLN A 177 -5.85 -24.93 -0.10
CA GLN A 177 -6.40 -24.17 1.04
C GLN A 177 -7.93 -24.31 1.08
N PRO A 178 -8.54 -24.22 2.28
CA PRO A 178 -10.00 -24.17 2.38
C PRO A 178 -10.56 -23.00 1.57
N GLN A 179 -11.47 -23.27 0.66
CA GLN A 179 -12.10 -22.26 -0.17
C GLN A 179 -13.36 -21.74 0.52
N THR A 180 -13.48 -20.41 0.61
CA THR A 180 -14.64 -19.74 1.21
C THR A 180 -15.67 -19.29 0.17
N ASP A 181 -15.26 -19.25 -1.11
CA ASP A 181 -16.10 -18.92 -2.25
C ASP A 181 -15.66 -19.70 -3.51
N THR A 182 -16.40 -19.55 -4.59
CA THR A 182 -16.17 -20.27 -5.85
C THR A 182 -15.33 -19.47 -6.86
N GLU A 183 -14.96 -18.23 -6.57
CA GLU A 183 -14.33 -17.34 -7.55
C GLU A 183 -12.99 -17.89 -8.04
N LEU A 184 -12.15 -18.38 -7.12
CA LEU A 184 -10.86 -18.98 -7.46
C LEU A 184 -11.02 -20.25 -8.30
N ALA A 185 -11.99 -21.11 -7.95
CA ALA A 185 -12.26 -22.35 -8.70
C ALA A 185 -12.76 -22.03 -10.12
N LEU A 186 -13.65 -21.05 -10.25
CA LEU A 186 -14.13 -20.59 -11.56
C LEU A 186 -13.00 -19.99 -12.41
N LEU A 187 -12.13 -19.21 -11.81
CA LEU A 187 -10.95 -18.67 -12.50
C LEU A 187 -10.03 -19.79 -12.98
N TYR A 188 -9.78 -20.80 -12.15
CA TYR A 188 -8.95 -21.96 -12.53
C TYR A 188 -9.55 -22.72 -13.70
N VAL A 189 -10.85 -23.08 -13.63
CA VAL A 189 -11.54 -23.76 -14.73
C VAL A 189 -11.53 -22.96 -16.03
N SER A 190 -11.65 -21.64 -15.96
CA SER A 190 -11.62 -20.79 -17.16
C SER A 190 -10.22 -20.63 -17.76
N TYR A 191 -9.19 -20.90 -16.99
CA TYR A 191 -7.78 -20.80 -17.43
C TYR A 191 -7.28 -22.11 -18.07
N MET A 192 -7.81 -23.27 -17.62
CA MET A 192 -7.44 -24.60 -18.12
C MET A 192 -8.01 -24.86 -19.52
#